data_2e312c68299c1b37360aa89ebd72e99a
#
_entry.id   2e312c68299c1b37360aa89ebd72e99a
#
_cell.length_a   1.000
_cell.length_b   1.000
_cell.length_c   1.000
_cell.angle_alpha   90.00
_cell.angle_beta   90.00
_cell.angle_gamma   90.00
#
_symmetry.space_group_name_H-M   'P 1'
#
loop_
_entity.id
_entity.type
_entity.pdbx_description
1 polymer ?
#
loop_
_entity_poly.entity_id
_entity_poly.type
_entity_poly.pdbx_seq_one_letter_code
_entity_poly.pdbx_strand_id
1 'polypeptide(L)'
;MRIAQVAPLFESVPPALYGGSERVVSWLTEELVRLGHEVTLFASGDSRTAARLVPACEKALWRDKACRETLPQQVRMLELVFRDVTRFDIIHFHCDYIHFPLVRRYGYPTLTTLHGYIHPHDLCDLLQEYRDVPLASISDNQRASTPGANWQGTIHHGLPRDLHTFSPEDGEYLAFLGRVSPEKGLERAIEVARRTGIPLKIAAKIYDEDRRYFEQDIKPLLEKSASFVEFVGEVGGPAKNDFLGKAKALLFPVDWPEPFGLVMIEAMACGTPVIGWRNGSVPEVIEDEVNGFVVSSVDEAVECVGELSSLRREACREIFETRFRVERMTADYLKMYEKVIQAASKRPQRDLKLEEVW
;
A
#
# COMPACT_ATOMS: atom_id res chain seq x y z
N MET A 1 7.53 -19.83 13.17
CA MET A 1 7.42 -18.68 14.11
C MET A 1 5.97 -18.44 14.48
N ARG A 2 5.74 -17.93 15.68
CA ARG A 2 4.45 -17.42 16.15
C ARG A 2 4.43 -15.91 15.90
N ILE A 3 3.60 -15.46 14.99
CA ILE A 3 3.62 -14.10 14.46
C ILE A 3 2.28 -13.44 14.75
N ALA A 4 2.30 -12.24 15.36
CA ALA A 4 1.13 -11.38 15.42
C ALA A 4 1.19 -10.37 14.27
N GLN A 5 0.12 -10.30 13.48
CA GLN A 5 -0.13 -9.25 12.48
C GLN A 5 -1.18 -8.30 13.04
N VAL A 6 -0.85 -7.02 13.16
CA VAL A 6 -1.75 -6.00 13.74
C VAL A 6 -2.12 -5.01 12.65
N ALA A 7 -3.32 -5.19 12.10
CA ALA A 7 -3.83 -4.39 10.99
C ALA A 7 -4.45 -3.06 11.44
N PRO A 8 -4.55 -2.06 10.56
CA PRO A 8 -5.48 -0.96 10.77
C PRO A 8 -6.91 -1.47 10.91
N LEU A 9 -7.77 -0.73 11.63
CA LEU A 9 -9.17 -1.12 11.85
C LEU A 9 -10.16 -0.40 10.91
N PHE A 10 -9.65 0.40 9.96
CA PHE A 10 -10.49 1.24 9.12
C PHE A 10 -11.28 0.47 8.08
N GLU A 11 -10.66 -0.54 7.45
CA GLU A 11 -11.30 -1.49 6.54
C GLU A 11 -11.08 -2.93 7.05
N SER A 12 -11.85 -3.89 6.52
CA SER A 12 -11.64 -5.32 6.80
C SER A 12 -10.36 -5.84 6.12
N VAL A 13 -9.84 -6.96 6.58
CA VAL A 13 -8.68 -7.64 6.00
C VAL A 13 -9.16 -8.98 5.38
N PRO A 14 -9.17 -9.11 4.02
CA PRO A 14 -8.96 -8.06 3.03
C PRO A 14 -10.11 -7.06 2.94
N PRO A 15 -9.88 -5.84 2.43
CA PRO A 15 -10.94 -4.88 2.20
C PRO A 15 -11.80 -5.31 1.01
N ALA A 16 -13.09 -4.94 1.04
CA ALA A 16 -14.01 -5.32 -0.04
C ALA A 16 -13.68 -4.61 -1.37
N LEU A 17 -13.31 -3.32 -1.31
CA LEU A 17 -12.98 -2.51 -2.49
C LEU A 17 -11.64 -1.77 -2.28
N TYR A 18 -11.67 -0.57 -1.76
CA TYR A 18 -10.47 0.22 -1.49
C TYR A 18 -9.89 -0.12 -0.11
N GLY A 19 -8.56 0.00 0.05
CA GLY A 19 -7.84 -0.30 1.29
C GLY A 19 -6.48 -0.94 0.97
N GLY A 20 -5.47 -0.10 0.66
CA GLY A 20 -4.15 -0.58 0.23
C GLY A 20 -3.42 -1.33 1.33
N SER A 21 -3.37 -0.75 2.54
CA SER A 21 -2.66 -1.32 3.68
C SER A 21 -3.27 -2.65 4.12
N GLU A 22 -4.59 -2.70 4.29
CA GLU A 22 -5.29 -3.91 4.72
C GLU A 22 -5.18 -5.03 3.68
N ARG A 23 -5.09 -4.67 2.39
CA ARG A 23 -4.87 -5.62 1.31
C ARG A 23 -3.49 -6.25 1.39
N VAL A 24 -2.45 -5.44 1.62
CA VAL A 24 -1.07 -5.92 1.81
C VAL A 24 -0.96 -6.78 3.07
N VAL A 25 -1.59 -6.38 4.17
CA VAL A 25 -1.64 -7.17 5.41
C VAL A 25 -2.30 -8.52 5.16
N SER A 26 -3.41 -8.56 4.40
CA SER A 26 -4.06 -9.81 4.02
C SER A 26 -3.10 -10.72 3.25
N TRP A 27 -2.49 -10.23 2.18
CA TRP A 27 -1.58 -11.04 1.36
C TRP A 27 -0.38 -11.56 2.16
N LEU A 28 0.23 -10.72 2.98
CA LEU A 28 1.33 -11.12 3.85
C LEU A 28 0.88 -12.19 4.86
N THR A 29 -0.27 -12.00 5.50
CA THR A 29 -0.83 -12.92 6.49
C THR A 29 -1.10 -14.29 5.88
N GLU A 30 -1.78 -14.34 4.74
CA GLU A 30 -2.12 -15.59 4.06
C GLU A 30 -0.86 -16.34 3.59
N GLU A 31 0.13 -15.62 3.08
CA GLU A 31 1.40 -16.23 2.64
C GLU A 31 2.21 -16.76 3.83
N LEU A 32 2.25 -16.06 4.97
CA LEU A 32 2.88 -16.56 6.19
C LEU A 32 2.20 -17.84 6.69
N VAL A 33 0.87 -17.92 6.66
CA VAL A 33 0.12 -19.14 7.01
C VAL A 33 0.45 -20.27 6.02
N ARG A 34 0.47 -19.98 4.72
CA ARG A 34 0.83 -20.96 3.67
C ARG A 34 2.23 -21.54 3.87
N LEU A 35 3.15 -20.74 4.38
CA LEU A 35 4.52 -21.17 4.72
C LEU A 35 4.61 -21.96 6.05
N GLY A 36 3.48 -22.21 6.73
CA GLY A 36 3.42 -22.99 7.95
C GLY A 36 3.75 -22.23 9.24
N HIS A 37 3.70 -20.89 9.22
CA HIS A 37 3.83 -20.08 10.43
C HIS A 37 2.53 -20.07 11.22
N GLU A 38 2.60 -19.98 12.55
CA GLU A 38 1.45 -19.77 13.42
C GLU A 38 1.14 -18.27 13.49
N VAL A 39 0.13 -17.85 12.73
CA VAL A 39 -0.20 -16.42 12.59
C VAL A 39 -1.48 -16.08 13.34
N THR A 40 -1.45 -15.00 14.11
CA THR A 40 -2.63 -14.36 14.71
C THR A 40 -2.81 -12.98 14.11
N LEU A 41 -3.97 -12.74 13.49
CA LEU A 41 -4.36 -11.45 12.93
C LEU A 41 -5.24 -10.69 13.90
N PHE A 42 -4.81 -9.51 14.33
CA PHE A 42 -5.61 -8.53 15.06
C PHE A 42 -6.19 -7.54 14.05
N ALA A 43 -7.50 -7.55 13.86
CA ALA A 43 -8.21 -6.75 12.86
C ALA A 43 -9.66 -6.52 13.26
N SER A 44 -10.48 -5.98 12.35
CA SER A 44 -11.94 -5.93 12.52
C SER A 44 -12.57 -7.33 12.40
N GLY A 45 -13.71 -7.55 13.05
CA GLY A 45 -14.37 -8.86 13.14
C GLY A 45 -15.00 -9.33 11.84
N ASP A 46 -15.22 -8.44 10.87
CA ASP A 46 -15.68 -8.76 9.51
C ASP A 46 -14.51 -9.14 8.56
N SER A 47 -13.27 -9.21 9.06
CA SER A 47 -12.11 -9.70 8.33
C SER A 47 -12.17 -11.20 8.06
N ARG A 48 -11.50 -11.65 6.98
CA ARG A 48 -11.44 -13.05 6.56
C ARG A 48 -10.00 -13.47 6.34
N THR A 49 -9.57 -14.50 7.05
CA THR A 49 -8.20 -15.00 6.99
C THR A 49 -8.12 -16.46 7.37
N ALA A 50 -7.10 -17.18 6.86
CA ALA A 50 -6.74 -18.52 7.33
C ALA A 50 -5.95 -18.47 8.65
N ALA A 51 -5.44 -17.31 9.08
CA ALA A 51 -4.83 -17.11 10.39
C ALA A 51 -5.88 -17.13 11.51
N ARG A 52 -5.42 -17.20 12.76
CA ARG A 52 -6.30 -16.98 13.92
C ARG A 52 -6.71 -15.51 13.97
N LEU A 53 -7.98 -15.20 13.73
CA LEU A 53 -8.52 -13.85 13.88
C LEU A 53 -8.81 -13.51 15.35
N VAL A 54 -8.30 -12.37 15.81
CA VAL A 54 -8.67 -11.74 17.09
C VAL A 54 -9.33 -10.39 16.79
N PRO A 55 -10.67 -10.29 16.91
CA PRO A 55 -11.39 -9.09 16.54
C PRO A 55 -11.23 -7.99 17.60
N ALA A 56 -10.73 -6.83 17.21
CA ALA A 56 -10.65 -5.65 18.07
C ALA A 56 -11.95 -4.81 18.07
N CYS A 57 -12.73 -4.90 17.02
CA CYS A 57 -14.07 -4.29 16.88
C CYS A 57 -14.97 -5.26 16.08
N GLU A 58 -16.28 -5.06 16.11
CA GLU A 58 -17.22 -5.96 15.44
C GLU A 58 -17.04 -5.94 13.91
N LYS A 59 -16.88 -4.76 13.34
CA LYS A 59 -16.67 -4.54 11.90
C LYS A 59 -15.76 -3.35 11.65
N ALA A 60 -15.28 -3.21 10.43
CA ALA A 60 -14.41 -2.14 9.97
C ALA A 60 -14.99 -0.76 10.31
N LEU A 61 -14.16 0.14 10.88
CA LEU A 61 -14.61 1.40 11.49
C LEU A 61 -15.24 2.35 10.46
N TRP A 62 -14.75 2.37 9.21
CA TRP A 62 -15.35 3.19 8.15
C TRP A 62 -16.70 2.65 7.65
N ARG A 63 -17.01 1.39 7.94
CA ARG A 63 -18.28 0.75 7.59
C ARG A 63 -19.28 0.77 8.75
N ASP A 64 -18.80 1.11 9.95
CA ASP A 64 -19.65 1.25 11.11
C ASP A 64 -20.20 2.66 11.24
N LYS A 65 -21.42 2.87 10.72
CA LYS A 65 -22.13 4.16 10.81
C LYS A 65 -22.39 4.62 12.25
N ALA A 66 -22.33 3.71 13.25
CA ALA A 66 -22.46 4.05 14.65
C ALA A 66 -21.13 4.50 15.28
N CYS A 67 -19.99 4.18 14.66
CA CYS A 67 -18.68 4.59 15.13
C CYS A 67 -18.53 6.11 14.98
N ARG A 68 -18.30 6.82 16.08
CA ARG A 68 -18.04 8.26 16.10
C ARG A 68 -16.57 8.58 16.31
N GLU A 69 -15.89 7.73 17.08
CA GLU A 69 -14.48 7.88 17.44
C GLU A 69 -13.75 6.56 17.20
N THR A 70 -12.69 6.61 16.42
CA THR A 70 -11.92 5.40 16.05
C THR A 70 -10.86 5.05 17.09
N LEU A 71 -10.34 6.04 17.82
CA LEU A 71 -9.24 5.88 18.78
C LEU A 71 -9.54 4.87 19.90
N PRO A 72 -10.75 4.84 20.53
CA PRO A 72 -11.06 3.86 21.57
C PRO A 72 -10.89 2.40 21.11
N GLN A 73 -11.28 2.09 19.87
CA GLN A 73 -11.14 0.75 19.31
C GLN A 73 -9.66 0.40 19.03
N GLN A 74 -8.86 1.38 18.61
CA GLN A 74 -7.42 1.22 18.42
C GLN A 74 -6.70 0.97 19.75
N VAL A 75 -7.05 1.73 20.80
CA VAL A 75 -6.51 1.50 22.17
C VAL A 75 -6.89 0.11 22.68
N ARG A 76 -8.17 -0.30 22.50
CA ARG A 76 -8.62 -1.66 22.85
C ARG A 76 -7.83 -2.74 22.09
N MET A 77 -7.55 -2.53 20.81
CA MET A 77 -6.73 -3.46 20.02
C MET A 77 -5.33 -3.63 20.62
N LEU A 78 -4.69 -2.53 21.01
CA LEU A 78 -3.37 -2.60 21.63
C LEU A 78 -3.41 -3.38 22.96
N GLU A 79 -4.42 -3.21 23.77
CA GLU A 79 -4.61 -4.01 24.99
C GLU A 79 -4.72 -5.51 24.67
N LEU A 80 -5.49 -5.89 23.63
CA LEU A 80 -5.60 -7.29 23.20
C LEU A 80 -4.27 -7.88 22.73
N VAL A 81 -3.45 -7.08 22.01
CA VAL A 81 -2.12 -7.50 21.54
C VAL A 81 -1.16 -7.68 22.73
N PHE A 82 -1.06 -6.70 23.61
CA PHE A 82 -0.06 -6.70 24.69
C PHE A 82 -0.43 -7.61 25.86
N ARG A 83 -1.70 -7.95 26.06
CA ARG A 83 -2.15 -8.94 27.06
C ARG A 83 -1.51 -10.32 26.82
N ASP A 84 -1.37 -10.71 25.58
CA ASP A 84 -0.83 -12.02 25.16
C ASP A 84 0.57 -11.93 24.53
N VAL A 85 1.30 -10.83 24.77
CA VAL A 85 2.56 -10.49 24.09
C VAL A 85 3.58 -11.64 24.12
N THR A 86 3.66 -12.42 25.21
CA THR A 86 4.59 -13.55 25.38
C THR A 86 4.30 -14.75 24.48
N ARG A 87 3.13 -14.77 23.85
CA ARG A 87 2.75 -15.86 22.93
C ARG A 87 3.40 -15.75 21.57
N PHE A 88 3.97 -14.58 21.23
CA PHE A 88 4.51 -14.29 19.91
C PHE A 88 6.04 -14.25 19.94
N ASP A 89 6.64 -14.69 18.85
CA ASP A 89 8.07 -14.53 18.62
C ASP A 89 8.36 -13.13 18.05
N ILE A 90 7.39 -12.56 17.31
CA ILE A 90 7.43 -11.22 16.74
C ILE A 90 6.00 -10.65 16.61
N ILE A 91 5.85 -9.33 16.82
CA ILE A 91 4.63 -8.60 16.56
C ILE A 91 4.89 -7.59 15.45
N HIS A 92 4.15 -7.68 14.36
CA HIS A 92 4.26 -6.79 13.22
C HIS A 92 3.05 -5.84 13.17
N PHE A 93 3.31 -4.56 13.39
CA PHE A 93 2.31 -3.50 13.36
C PHE A 93 2.22 -2.85 11.99
N HIS A 94 0.99 -2.61 11.53
CA HIS A 94 0.65 -1.88 10.31
C HIS A 94 -0.25 -0.66 10.60
N CYS A 95 -0.37 -0.27 11.88
CA CYS A 95 -1.25 0.76 12.41
C CYS A 95 -0.45 2.00 12.87
N ASP A 96 0.34 2.56 11.97
CA ASP A 96 1.16 3.76 12.16
C ASP A 96 2.04 3.72 13.43
N TYR A 97 1.79 4.56 14.44
CA TYR A 97 2.72 4.78 15.56
C TYR A 97 2.05 4.76 16.94
N ILE A 98 0.74 4.53 17.05
CA ILE A 98 0.00 4.59 18.32
C ILE A 98 0.54 3.59 19.39
N HIS A 99 1.18 2.51 18.96
CA HIS A 99 1.73 1.45 19.80
C HIS A 99 3.15 1.74 20.31
N PHE A 100 3.86 2.76 19.82
CA PHE A 100 5.27 3.01 20.14
C PHE A 100 5.57 3.11 21.64
N PRO A 101 4.75 3.82 22.47
CA PRO A 101 4.98 3.87 23.90
C PRO A 101 4.94 2.50 24.58
N LEU A 102 4.04 1.62 24.14
CA LEU A 102 3.90 0.27 24.66
C LEU A 102 5.06 -0.62 24.21
N VAL A 103 5.44 -0.56 22.94
CA VAL A 103 6.60 -1.29 22.40
C VAL A 103 7.87 -0.99 23.20
N ARG A 104 8.15 0.28 23.45
CA ARG A 104 9.31 0.71 24.24
C ARG A 104 9.24 0.21 25.67
N ARG A 105 8.07 0.22 26.29
CA ARG A 105 7.86 -0.22 27.66
C ARG A 105 7.99 -1.73 27.82
N TYR A 106 7.35 -2.49 26.95
CA TYR A 106 7.35 -3.96 27.02
C TYR A 106 8.65 -4.60 26.51
N GLY A 107 9.33 -3.99 25.54
CA GLY A 107 10.63 -4.45 25.01
C GLY A 107 10.60 -5.77 24.23
N TYR A 108 9.43 -6.24 23.81
CA TYR A 108 9.28 -7.43 22.98
C TYR A 108 9.72 -7.18 21.54
N PRO A 109 10.11 -8.26 20.80
CA PRO A 109 10.42 -8.13 19.38
C PRO A 109 9.21 -7.59 18.60
N THR A 110 9.36 -6.42 18.01
CA THR A 110 8.33 -5.77 17.20
C THR A 110 8.91 -5.18 15.95
N LEU A 111 8.14 -5.18 14.88
CA LEU A 111 8.42 -4.45 13.66
C LEU A 111 7.20 -3.58 13.33
N THR A 112 7.41 -2.38 12.82
CA THR A 112 6.32 -1.54 12.31
C THR A 112 6.58 -1.23 10.85
N THR A 113 5.64 -1.57 9.97
CA THR A 113 5.63 -1.07 8.60
C THR A 113 4.75 0.18 8.51
N LEU A 114 5.34 1.28 8.09
CA LEU A 114 4.60 2.50 7.77
C LEU A 114 4.12 2.42 6.32
N HIS A 115 2.80 2.49 6.10
CA HIS A 115 2.20 2.37 4.76
C HIS A 115 1.90 3.72 4.11
N GLY A 116 1.79 4.77 4.91
CA GLY A 116 1.46 6.11 4.46
C GLY A 116 2.67 6.97 4.12
N TYR A 117 2.39 8.17 3.64
CA TYR A 117 3.40 9.20 3.49
C TYR A 117 3.88 9.69 4.87
N ILE A 118 5.17 9.87 4.99
CA ILE A 118 5.78 10.41 6.21
C ILE A 118 5.94 11.91 6.03
N HIS A 119 5.05 12.67 6.67
CA HIS A 119 5.19 14.12 6.75
C HIS A 119 6.36 14.48 7.67
N PRO A 120 7.50 15.02 7.14
CA PRO A 120 8.68 15.28 7.96
C PRO A 120 8.37 16.23 9.13
N HIS A 121 7.59 17.27 8.88
CA HIS A 121 7.20 18.24 9.90
C HIS A 121 6.46 17.61 11.10
N ASP A 122 5.63 16.59 10.86
CA ASP A 122 4.78 16.02 11.91
C ASP A 122 5.42 14.80 12.59
N LEU A 123 6.21 14.02 11.83
CA LEU A 123 6.69 12.72 12.29
C LEU A 123 8.19 12.67 12.63
N CYS A 124 9.01 13.66 12.22
CA CYS A 124 10.45 13.63 12.52
C CYS A 124 10.72 13.57 14.02
N ASP A 125 10.08 14.43 14.81
CA ASP A 125 10.29 14.47 16.26
C ASP A 125 9.83 13.19 16.94
N LEU A 126 8.66 12.66 16.50
CA LEU A 126 8.15 11.39 17.01
C LEU A 126 9.11 10.23 16.70
N LEU A 127 9.56 10.11 15.45
CA LEU A 127 10.46 9.03 15.03
C LEU A 127 11.85 9.16 15.65
N GLN A 128 12.31 10.38 15.91
CA GLN A 128 13.55 10.62 16.63
C GLN A 128 13.42 10.26 18.11
N GLU A 129 12.29 10.58 18.78
CA GLU A 129 12.00 10.16 20.14
C GLU A 129 11.97 8.62 20.24
N TYR A 130 11.37 7.94 19.27
CA TYR A 130 11.24 6.48 19.22
C TYR A 130 12.27 5.79 18.31
N ARG A 131 13.51 6.31 18.22
CA ARG A 131 14.60 5.72 17.43
C ARG A 131 15.05 4.33 17.86
N ASP A 132 14.49 3.79 18.92
CA ASP A 132 14.69 2.41 19.38
C ASP A 132 13.60 1.43 18.84
N VAL A 133 12.51 1.94 18.24
CA VAL A 133 11.45 1.13 17.64
C VAL A 133 11.81 0.73 16.21
N PRO A 134 11.88 -0.59 15.90
CA PRO A 134 12.24 -1.06 14.57
C PRO A 134 11.16 -0.75 13.54
N LEU A 135 11.54 -0.14 12.41
CA LEU A 135 10.67 0.26 11.32
C LEU A 135 11.06 -0.40 10.00
N ALA A 136 10.06 -0.74 9.18
CA ALA A 136 10.23 -1.08 7.78
C ALA A 136 9.58 0.01 6.90
N SER A 137 10.29 0.45 5.87
CA SER A 137 9.73 1.30 4.82
C SER A 137 9.23 0.46 3.66
N ILE A 138 8.33 1.03 2.86
CA ILE A 138 7.78 0.38 1.67
C ILE A 138 8.40 0.91 0.37
N SER A 139 9.22 1.96 0.48
CA SER A 139 10.12 2.46 -0.56
C SER A 139 11.32 3.16 0.07
N ASP A 140 12.40 3.31 -0.67
CA ASP A 140 13.57 4.06 -0.22
C ASP A 140 13.27 5.55 -0.13
N ASN A 141 12.45 6.06 -1.04
CA ASN A 141 11.98 7.45 -1.00
C ASN A 141 11.20 7.75 0.28
N GLN A 142 10.33 6.82 0.72
CA GLN A 142 9.54 7.03 1.94
C GLN A 142 10.43 7.28 3.16
N ARG A 143 11.50 6.51 3.36
CA ARG A 143 12.40 6.65 4.52
C ARG A 143 13.41 7.80 4.39
N ALA A 144 13.63 8.30 3.17
CA ALA A 144 14.62 9.34 2.92
C ALA A 144 14.32 10.64 3.69
N SER A 145 13.04 10.93 3.95
CA SER A 145 12.60 12.10 4.71
C SER A 145 12.94 12.04 6.21
N THR A 146 13.20 10.84 6.75
CA THR A 146 13.44 10.60 8.18
C THR A 146 14.63 9.66 8.41
N PRO A 147 15.86 10.05 8.00
CA PRO A 147 17.04 9.17 8.04
C PRO A 147 17.48 8.78 9.45
N GLY A 148 17.05 9.53 10.47
CA GLY A 148 17.36 9.27 11.89
C GLY A 148 16.48 8.22 12.56
N ALA A 149 15.42 7.75 11.89
CA ALA A 149 14.55 6.70 12.42
C ALA A 149 15.21 5.30 12.34
N ASN A 150 14.73 4.35 13.13
CA ASN A 150 15.31 3.00 13.22
C ASN A 150 14.88 2.08 12.07
N TRP A 151 15.16 2.49 10.84
CA TRP A 151 14.86 1.71 9.64
C TRP A 151 15.66 0.42 9.59
N GLN A 152 14.97 -0.71 9.56
CA GLN A 152 15.58 -2.03 9.39
C GLN A 152 15.89 -2.35 7.92
N GLY A 153 15.19 -1.70 7.02
CA GLY A 153 15.30 -1.80 5.56
C GLY A 153 14.04 -1.38 4.85
N THR A 154 14.05 -1.48 3.52
CA THR A 154 12.92 -1.27 2.64
C THR A 154 12.38 -2.62 2.16
N ILE A 155 11.06 -2.82 2.22
CA ILE A 155 10.39 -3.97 1.65
C ILE A 155 9.28 -3.46 0.72
N HIS A 156 9.52 -3.49 -0.57
CA HIS A 156 8.51 -3.18 -1.57
C HIS A 156 7.34 -4.15 -1.45
N HIS A 157 6.12 -3.67 -1.66
CA HIS A 157 4.95 -4.53 -1.65
C HIS A 157 5.00 -5.61 -2.73
N GLY A 158 4.22 -6.65 -2.52
CA GLY A 158 4.06 -7.76 -3.45
C GLY A 158 2.61 -8.22 -3.51
N LEU A 159 2.20 -8.72 -4.68
CA LEU A 159 0.86 -9.25 -4.93
C LEU A 159 0.90 -10.77 -5.06
N PRO A 160 -0.19 -11.50 -4.75
CA PRO A 160 -0.35 -12.89 -5.14
C PRO A 160 -0.21 -13.02 -6.66
N ARG A 161 0.52 -14.06 -7.11
CA ARG A 161 0.82 -14.28 -8.54
C ARG A 161 -0.44 -14.32 -9.41
N ASP A 162 -1.47 -14.97 -8.88
CA ASP A 162 -2.71 -15.26 -9.60
C ASP A 162 -3.81 -14.21 -9.36
N LEU A 163 -3.47 -13.09 -8.70
CA LEU A 163 -4.41 -12.00 -8.45
C LEU A 163 -4.86 -11.34 -9.76
N HIS A 164 -3.94 -11.23 -10.71
CA HIS A 164 -4.16 -10.65 -12.02
C HIS A 164 -3.70 -11.60 -13.14
N THR A 165 -4.49 -11.68 -14.18
CA THR A 165 -4.20 -12.48 -15.38
C THR A 165 -3.40 -11.63 -16.37
N PHE A 166 -2.35 -12.20 -16.91
CA PHE A 166 -1.57 -11.58 -17.98
C PHE A 166 -2.41 -11.45 -19.26
N SER A 167 -2.36 -10.29 -19.91
CA SER A 167 -3.00 -9.98 -21.19
C SER A 167 -1.90 -9.63 -22.19
N PRO A 168 -1.68 -10.48 -23.23
CA PRO A 168 -0.64 -10.25 -24.23
C PRO A 168 -1.05 -9.26 -25.32
N GLU A 169 -2.37 -9.00 -25.48
CA GLU A 169 -2.89 -8.16 -26.56
C GLU A 169 -2.58 -6.67 -26.30
N ASP A 170 -2.38 -5.94 -27.40
CA ASP A 170 -2.27 -4.49 -27.34
C ASP A 170 -3.52 -3.84 -26.78
N GLY A 171 -3.32 -2.87 -25.89
CA GLY A 171 -4.42 -2.19 -25.24
C GLY A 171 -5.12 -1.16 -26.12
N GLU A 172 -6.37 -0.86 -25.80
CA GLU A 172 -7.24 0.00 -26.58
C GLU A 172 -7.30 1.45 -26.08
N TYR A 173 -6.94 1.70 -24.81
CA TYR A 173 -7.11 2.99 -24.13
C TYR A 173 -6.02 3.24 -23.10
N LEU A 174 -5.83 4.49 -22.71
CA LEU A 174 -5.07 4.85 -21.54
C LEU A 174 -5.93 4.65 -20.28
N ALA A 175 -5.35 4.12 -19.21
CA ALA A 175 -6.07 3.89 -17.96
C ALA A 175 -5.60 4.85 -16.86
N PHE A 176 -6.53 5.34 -16.05
CA PHE A 176 -6.25 5.94 -14.74
C PHE A 176 -6.99 5.12 -13.68
N LEU A 177 -6.27 4.68 -12.64
CA LEU A 177 -6.86 3.92 -11.55
C LEU A 177 -6.39 4.48 -10.19
N GLY A 178 -7.33 5.01 -9.39
CA GLY A 178 -6.97 5.56 -8.09
C GLY A 178 -8.12 6.26 -7.38
N ARG A 179 -7.76 7.14 -6.44
CA ARG A 179 -8.66 8.10 -5.80
C ARG A 179 -8.73 9.37 -6.66
N VAL A 180 -9.89 10.00 -6.71
CA VAL A 180 -9.98 11.34 -7.27
C VAL A 180 -9.59 12.34 -6.19
N SER A 181 -8.35 12.79 -6.24
CA SER A 181 -7.82 13.82 -5.35
C SER A 181 -6.73 14.62 -6.05
N PRO A 182 -6.45 15.86 -5.64
CA PRO A 182 -5.49 16.73 -6.33
C PRO A 182 -4.11 16.09 -6.54
N GLU A 183 -3.60 15.42 -5.51
CA GLU A 183 -2.28 14.78 -5.54
C GLU A 183 -2.17 13.59 -6.52
N LYS A 184 -3.31 13.04 -6.98
CA LYS A 184 -3.31 11.97 -7.99
C LYS A 184 -3.26 12.46 -9.43
N GLY A 185 -3.47 13.77 -9.66
CA GLY A 185 -3.18 14.44 -10.93
C GLY A 185 -4.05 13.98 -12.09
N LEU A 186 -5.34 13.69 -11.86
CA LEU A 186 -6.25 13.21 -12.89
C LEU A 186 -6.34 14.16 -14.11
N GLU A 187 -6.22 15.46 -13.89
CA GLU A 187 -6.21 16.49 -14.95
C GLU A 187 -5.06 16.27 -15.95
N ARG A 188 -3.89 15.82 -15.46
CA ARG A 188 -2.75 15.50 -16.31
C ARG A 188 -3.04 14.30 -17.20
N ALA A 189 -3.71 13.26 -16.65
CA ALA A 189 -4.12 12.11 -17.44
C ALA A 189 -5.10 12.47 -18.56
N ILE A 190 -6.09 13.34 -18.26
CA ILE A 190 -7.04 13.85 -19.24
C ILE A 190 -6.32 14.65 -20.33
N GLU A 191 -5.35 15.48 -19.96
CA GLU A 191 -4.59 16.29 -20.92
C GLU A 191 -3.70 15.42 -21.82
N VAL A 192 -3.05 14.36 -21.29
CA VAL A 192 -2.31 13.39 -22.11
C VAL A 192 -3.23 12.73 -23.12
N ALA A 193 -4.39 12.24 -22.70
CA ALA A 193 -5.37 11.62 -23.59
C ALA A 193 -5.85 12.56 -24.69
N ARG A 194 -6.15 13.81 -24.33
CA ARG A 194 -6.57 14.84 -25.30
C ARG A 194 -5.50 15.09 -26.36
N ARG A 195 -4.23 15.15 -25.99
CA ARG A 195 -3.12 15.48 -26.91
C ARG A 195 -2.70 14.28 -27.78
N THR A 196 -2.83 13.07 -27.26
CA THR A 196 -2.49 11.85 -27.99
C THR A 196 -3.64 11.33 -28.87
N GLY A 197 -4.88 11.76 -28.61
CA GLY A 197 -6.07 11.27 -29.30
C GLY A 197 -6.45 9.83 -28.92
N ILE A 198 -5.80 9.25 -27.88
CA ILE A 198 -6.12 7.92 -27.38
C ILE A 198 -7.19 8.05 -26.29
N PRO A 199 -8.28 7.25 -26.32
CA PRO A 199 -9.30 7.29 -25.28
C PRO A 199 -8.72 7.06 -23.88
N LEU A 200 -9.28 7.74 -22.86
CA LEU A 200 -8.94 7.53 -21.44
C LEU A 200 -10.12 6.89 -20.71
N LYS A 201 -9.87 5.80 -20.01
CA LYS A 201 -10.81 5.25 -19.04
C LYS A 201 -10.33 5.53 -17.63
N ILE A 202 -11.25 6.03 -16.80
CA ILE A 202 -10.98 6.42 -15.42
C ILE A 202 -11.76 5.51 -14.49
N ALA A 203 -11.04 4.69 -13.73
CA ALA A 203 -11.62 3.91 -12.64
C ALA A 203 -11.21 4.57 -11.31
N ALA A 204 -12.15 5.20 -10.63
CA ALA A 204 -11.81 6.02 -9.48
C ALA A 204 -12.90 6.04 -8.40
N LYS A 205 -12.43 6.12 -7.14
CA LYS A 205 -13.27 6.38 -5.98
C LYS A 205 -13.22 7.86 -5.63
N ILE A 206 -14.39 8.40 -5.29
CA ILE A 206 -14.55 9.76 -4.79
C ILE A 206 -14.91 9.67 -3.32
N TYR A 207 -14.02 10.12 -2.43
CA TYR A 207 -14.30 10.23 -1.00
C TYR A 207 -15.07 11.51 -0.70
N ASP A 208 -15.76 11.54 0.43
CA ASP A 208 -16.54 12.73 0.84
C ASP A 208 -15.65 13.97 1.02
N GLU A 209 -14.43 13.78 1.49
CA GLU A 209 -13.41 14.83 1.63
C GLU A 209 -12.97 15.43 0.29
N ASP A 210 -12.96 14.61 -0.78
CA ASP A 210 -12.55 15.01 -2.14
C ASP A 210 -13.75 15.48 -3.01
N ARG A 211 -14.98 15.37 -2.51
CA ARG A 211 -16.20 15.68 -3.26
C ARG A 211 -16.20 17.10 -3.83
N ARG A 212 -15.70 18.07 -3.05
CA ARG A 212 -15.62 19.46 -3.51
C ARG A 212 -14.70 19.60 -4.72
N TYR A 213 -13.52 19.01 -4.65
CA TYR A 213 -12.56 19.01 -5.76
C TYR A 213 -13.15 18.30 -7.00
N PHE A 214 -13.79 17.15 -6.78
CA PHE A 214 -14.45 16.46 -7.89
C PHE A 214 -15.51 17.33 -8.58
N GLU A 215 -16.44 17.94 -7.83
CA GLU A 215 -17.53 18.74 -8.41
C GLU A 215 -17.05 20.04 -9.05
N GLN A 216 -16.03 20.68 -8.49
CA GLN A 216 -15.58 22.00 -8.95
C GLN A 216 -14.55 21.91 -10.09
N ASP A 217 -13.63 20.94 -10.01
CA ASP A 217 -12.47 20.89 -10.90
C ASP A 217 -12.55 19.73 -11.90
N ILE A 218 -12.91 18.52 -11.45
CA ILE A 218 -12.85 17.32 -12.29
C ILE A 218 -14.11 17.15 -13.16
N LYS A 219 -15.29 17.30 -12.59
CA LYS A 219 -16.55 17.07 -13.30
C LYS A 219 -16.71 17.97 -14.54
N PRO A 220 -16.38 19.27 -14.50
CA PRO A 220 -16.41 20.10 -15.71
C PRO A 220 -15.41 19.66 -16.77
N LEU A 221 -14.25 19.09 -16.38
CA LEU A 221 -13.30 18.53 -17.31
C LEU A 221 -13.82 17.26 -17.96
N LEU A 222 -14.45 16.36 -17.19
CA LEU A 222 -15.09 15.15 -17.73
C LEU A 222 -16.19 15.49 -18.75
N GLU A 223 -17.05 16.47 -18.44
CA GLU A 223 -18.11 16.93 -19.34
C GLU A 223 -17.54 17.46 -20.65
N LYS A 224 -16.48 18.27 -20.61
CA LYS A 224 -15.79 18.79 -21.81
C LYS A 224 -15.06 17.70 -22.60
N SER A 225 -14.68 16.62 -21.96
CA SER A 225 -13.85 15.55 -22.53
C SER A 225 -14.67 14.28 -22.83
N ALA A 226 -15.99 14.33 -22.75
CA ALA A 226 -16.87 13.16 -22.87
C ALA A 226 -16.75 12.39 -24.20
N SER A 227 -16.17 12.99 -25.24
CA SER A 227 -15.93 12.33 -26.53
C SER A 227 -14.75 11.34 -26.50
N PHE A 228 -13.82 11.44 -25.53
CA PHE A 228 -12.63 10.61 -25.43
C PHE A 228 -12.31 10.15 -24.00
N VAL A 229 -13.09 10.57 -22.99
CA VAL A 229 -12.92 10.17 -21.58
C VAL A 229 -14.16 9.43 -21.10
N GLU A 230 -13.96 8.24 -20.54
CA GLU A 230 -14.99 7.43 -19.88
C GLU A 230 -14.70 7.31 -18.39
N PHE A 231 -15.61 7.79 -17.54
CA PHE A 231 -15.55 7.59 -16.09
C PHE A 231 -16.36 6.34 -15.71
N VAL A 232 -15.66 5.23 -15.40
CA VAL A 232 -16.30 3.93 -15.15
C VAL A 232 -16.66 3.68 -13.68
N GLY A 233 -16.29 4.61 -12.78
CA GLY A 233 -16.50 4.44 -11.35
C GLY A 233 -15.47 3.54 -10.69
N GLU A 234 -15.81 2.97 -9.54
CA GLU A 234 -14.92 2.11 -8.76
C GLU A 234 -14.92 0.67 -9.31
N VAL A 235 -13.74 0.12 -9.60
CA VAL A 235 -13.58 -1.25 -10.10
C VAL A 235 -12.81 -2.13 -9.10
N GLY A 236 -13.19 -3.40 -9.01
CA GLY A 236 -12.53 -4.40 -8.15
C GLY A 236 -12.60 -5.80 -8.76
N GLY A 237 -11.84 -6.74 -8.18
CA GLY A 237 -11.85 -8.14 -8.62
C GLY A 237 -11.61 -8.33 -10.12
N PRO A 238 -12.39 -9.18 -10.81
CA PRO A 238 -12.24 -9.46 -12.25
C PRO A 238 -12.35 -8.20 -13.12
N ALA A 239 -13.25 -7.28 -12.77
CA ALA A 239 -13.40 -6.02 -13.54
C ALA A 239 -12.14 -5.15 -13.51
N LYS A 240 -11.39 -5.14 -12.40
CA LYS A 240 -10.09 -4.45 -12.33
C LYS A 240 -9.05 -5.12 -13.25
N ASN A 241 -9.05 -6.45 -13.29
CA ASN A 241 -8.15 -7.20 -14.15
C ASN A 241 -8.39 -6.86 -15.63
N ASP A 242 -9.65 -6.87 -16.06
CA ASP A 242 -10.03 -6.51 -17.44
C ASP A 242 -9.70 -5.06 -17.75
N PHE A 243 -9.96 -4.16 -16.79
CA PHE A 243 -9.67 -2.74 -16.91
C PHE A 243 -8.17 -2.47 -17.12
N LEU A 244 -7.31 -3.11 -16.34
CA LEU A 244 -5.87 -2.97 -16.48
C LEU A 244 -5.35 -3.75 -17.71
N GLY A 245 -5.78 -4.99 -17.91
CA GLY A 245 -5.28 -5.86 -18.96
C GLY A 245 -5.55 -5.34 -20.38
N LYS A 246 -6.69 -4.65 -20.59
CA LYS A 246 -7.05 -4.03 -21.87
C LYS A 246 -6.52 -2.60 -22.04
N ALA A 247 -5.80 -2.08 -21.07
CA ALA A 247 -5.19 -0.78 -21.20
C ALA A 247 -3.89 -0.83 -22.01
N LYS A 248 -3.69 0.20 -22.84
CA LYS A 248 -2.44 0.42 -23.60
C LYS A 248 -1.31 0.83 -22.66
N ALA A 249 -1.63 1.67 -21.69
CA ALA A 249 -0.77 2.03 -20.55
C ALA A 249 -1.61 2.51 -19.37
N LEU A 250 -1.08 2.34 -18.15
CA LEU A 250 -1.55 3.03 -16.98
C LEU A 250 -0.86 4.39 -16.89
N LEU A 251 -1.65 5.47 -16.82
CA LEU A 251 -1.15 6.79 -16.45
C LEU A 251 -1.15 6.93 -14.92
N PHE A 252 0.01 7.27 -14.37
CA PHE A 252 0.19 7.45 -12.93
C PHE A 252 0.79 8.84 -12.65
N PRO A 253 0.01 9.93 -12.84
CA PRO A 253 0.47 11.32 -12.86
C PRO A 253 0.53 11.97 -11.50
N VAL A 254 0.97 11.22 -10.47
CA VAL A 254 1.00 11.68 -9.08
C VAL A 254 1.85 12.93 -8.88
N ASP A 255 1.35 13.85 -8.05
CA ASP A 255 1.99 15.13 -7.72
C ASP A 255 2.37 15.22 -6.23
N TRP A 256 2.73 14.10 -5.65
CA TRP A 256 3.19 14.00 -4.28
C TRP A 256 4.17 12.83 -4.13
N PRO A 257 4.96 12.78 -3.05
CA PRO A 257 5.84 11.65 -2.80
C PRO A 257 5.05 10.37 -2.49
N GLU A 258 4.55 9.72 -3.52
CA GLU A 258 3.77 8.47 -3.40
C GLU A 258 4.57 7.42 -2.64
N PRO A 259 4.07 6.87 -1.53
CA PRO A 259 4.81 5.91 -0.73
C PRO A 259 5.16 4.62 -1.46
N PHE A 260 4.24 4.10 -2.31
CA PHE A 260 4.50 2.91 -3.12
C PHE A 260 3.71 2.86 -4.44
N GLY A 261 2.36 3.00 -4.40
CA GLY A 261 1.53 2.93 -5.59
C GLY A 261 1.25 1.51 -6.09
N LEU A 262 0.48 0.72 -5.34
CA LEU A 262 0.10 -0.67 -5.68
C LEU A 262 -0.41 -0.84 -7.11
N VAL A 263 -1.13 0.15 -7.64
CA VAL A 263 -1.71 0.11 -8.98
C VAL A 263 -0.66 -0.06 -10.09
N MET A 264 0.58 0.42 -9.88
CA MET A 264 1.67 0.22 -10.83
C MET A 264 2.02 -1.25 -10.97
N ILE A 265 2.17 -1.96 -9.86
CA ILE A 265 2.49 -3.39 -9.89
C ILE A 265 1.26 -4.25 -10.25
N GLU A 266 0.04 -3.78 -10.03
CA GLU A 266 -1.19 -4.40 -10.54
C GLU A 266 -1.25 -4.31 -12.07
N ALA A 267 -0.91 -3.16 -12.65
CA ALA A 267 -0.80 -2.98 -14.10
C ALA A 267 0.27 -3.90 -14.71
N MET A 268 1.47 -3.94 -14.12
CA MET A 268 2.55 -4.83 -14.55
C MET A 268 2.16 -6.31 -14.48
N ALA A 269 1.40 -6.71 -13.46
CA ALA A 269 0.88 -8.07 -13.33
C ALA A 269 -0.04 -8.46 -14.50
N CYS A 270 -0.77 -7.48 -15.06
CA CYS A 270 -1.58 -7.64 -16.26
C CYS A 270 -0.74 -7.54 -17.58
N GLY A 271 0.54 -7.20 -17.51
CA GLY A 271 1.38 -6.90 -18.66
C GLY A 271 1.25 -5.46 -19.18
N THR A 272 0.60 -4.58 -18.43
CA THR A 272 0.34 -3.21 -18.86
C THR A 272 1.48 -2.30 -18.42
N PRO A 273 2.15 -1.58 -19.35
CA PRO A 273 3.19 -0.63 -19.00
C PRO A 273 2.63 0.58 -18.27
N VAL A 274 3.49 1.24 -17.50
CA VAL A 274 3.13 2.40 -16.69
C VAL A 274 3.85 3.65 -17.17
N ILE A 275 3.15 4.74 -17.40
CA ILE A 275 3.73 6.07 -17.54
C ILE A 275 3.52 6.81 -16.23
N GLY A 276 4.60 6.91 -15.42
CA GLY A 276 4.55 7.45 -14.06
C GLY A 276 5.36 8.73 -13.90
N TRP A 277 4.81 9.69 -13.16
CA TRP A 277 5.55 10.92 -12.83
C TRP A 277 6.63 10.64 -11.79
N ARG A 278 7.78 11.30 -11.93
CA ARG A 278 8.99 11.15 -11.09
C ARG A 278 8.77 11.68 -9.67
N ASN A 279 7.87 11.05 -8.93
CA ASN A 279 7.55 11.39 -7.56
C ASN A 279 7.53 10.13 -6.66
N GLY A 280 8.05 10.28 -5.44
CA GLY A 280 8.02 9.19 -4.45
C GLY A 280 8.70 7.91 -4.95
N SER A 281 8.00 6.80 -4.82
CA SER A 281 8.46 5.46 -5.19
C SER A 281 8.46 5.17 -6.70
N VAL A 282 7.91 6.05 -7.53
CA VAL A 282 7.75 5.77 -8.98
C VAL A 282 9.05 5.32 -9.65
N PRO A 283 10.21 6.01 -9.44
CA PRO A 283 11.49 5.58 -10.01
C PRO A 283 12.06 4.27 -9.42
N GLU A 284 11.51 3.81 -8.28
CA GLU A 284 11.92 2.53 -7.68
C GLU A 284 11.12 1.35 -8.25
N VAL A 285 9.88 1.61 -8.68
CA VAL A 285 8.95 0.60 -9.18
C VAL A 285 9.06 0.44 -10.70
N ILE A 286 9.14 1.56 -11.42
CA ILE A 286 9.28 1.57 -12.87
C ILE A 286 10.77 1.49 -13.25
N GLU A 287 11.11 0.50 -14.07
CA GLU A 287 12.38 0.40 -14.76
C GLU A 287 12.17 1.02 -16.16
N ASP A 288 12.73 2.22 -16.31
CA ASP A 288 12.51 3.09 -17.47
C ASP A 288 12.85 2.36 -18.79
N GLU A 289 12.01 2.51 -19.82
CA GLU A 289 12.12 1.86 -21.12
C GLU A 289 12.00 0.31 -21.09
N VAL A 290 11.65 -0.29 -19.93
CA VAL A 290 11.49 -1.75 -19.79
C VAL A 290 10.03 -2.11 -19.47
N ASN A 291 9.49 -1.60 -18.36
CA ASN A 291 8.11 -1.85 -17.93
C ASN A 291 7.24 -0.58 -17.91
N GLY A 292 7.77 0.52 -18.43
CA GLY A 292 7.11 1.81 -18.47
C GLY A 292 8.08 2.95 -18.72
N PHE A 293 7.60 4.17 -18.48
CA PHE A 293 8.38 5.39 -18.59
C PHE A 293 8.24 6.25 -17.35
N VAL A 294 9.35 6.88 -16.92
CA VAL A 294 9.37 7.80 -15.79
C VAL A 294 9.50 9.22 -16.31
N VAL A 295 8.42 9.99 -16.23
CA VAL A 295 8.29 11.32 -16.83
C VAL A 295 8.20 12.42 -15.77
N SER A 296 8.46 13.68 -16.17
CA SER A 296 8.38 14.87 -15.31
C SER A 296 7.32 15.87 -15.77
N SER A 297 6.77 15.69 -16.96
CA SER A 297 5.83 16.61 -17.57
C SER A 297 4.76 15.90 -18.42
N VAL A 298 3.71 16.61 -18.76
CA VAL A 298 2.71 16.15 -19.72
C VAL A 298 3.31 16.03 -21.13
N ASP A 299 4.27 16.88 -21.48
CA ASP A 299 4.95 16.83 -22.78
C ASP A 299 5.72 15.52 -22.94
N GLU A 300 6.56 15.16 -21.97
CA GLU A 300 7.27 13.88 -21.94
C GLU A 300 6.30 12.68 -21.96
N ALA A 301 5.20 12.75 -21.18
CA ALA A 301 4.21 11.69 -21.17
C ALA A 301 3.54 11.47 -22.55
N VAL A 302 3.25 12.56 -23.28
CA VAL A 302 2.70 12.49 -24.64
C VAL A 302 3.71 11.84 -25.62
N GLU A 303 4.99 12.18 -25.52
CA GLU A 303 6.06 11.58 -26.32
C GLU A 303 6.15 10.07 -26.02
N CYS A 304 6.22 9.70 -24.73
CA CYS A 304 6.28 8.30 -24.29
C CYS A 304 5.05 7.47 -24.70
N VAL A 305 3.86 8.08 -24.81
CA VAL A 305 2.69 7.37 -25.36
C VAL A 305 2.94 6.94 -26.82
N GLY A 306 3.67 7.76 -27.61
CA GLY A 306 4.09 7.40 -28.98
C GLY A 306 5.07 6.23 -29.02
N GLU A 307 5.83 6.00 -27.95
CA GLU A 307 6.87 4.98 -27.86
C GLU A 307 6.40 3.67 -27.18
N LEU A 308 5.15 3.58 -26.74
CA LEU A 308 4.62 2.40 -26.04
C LEU A 308 4.78 1.09 -26.83
N SER A 309 4.80 1.15 -28.16
CA SER A 309 5.02 -0.02 -29.02
C SER A 309 6.45 -0.61 -28.91
N SER A 310 7.40 0.10 -28.33
CA SER A 310 8.74 -0.40 -28.05
C SER A 310 8.79 -1.32 -26.82
N LEU A 311 7.81 -1.20 -25.94
CA LEU A 311 7.74 -1.98 -24.70
C LEU A 311 7.01 -3.32 -24.94
N ARG A 312 7.57 -4.38 -24.37
CA ARG A 312 6.94 -5.70 -24.39
C ARG A 312 6.10 -5.91 -23.14
N ARG A 313 4.85 -6.31 -23.31
CA ARG A 313 3.95 -6.60 -22.19
C ARG A 313 4.48 -7.74 -21.31
N GLU A 314 5.16 -8.72 -21.91
CA GLU A 314 5.86 -9.80 -21.20
C GLU A 314 6.92 -9.25 -20.24
N ALA A 315 7.67 -8.22 -20.66
CA ALA A 315 8.68 -7.60 -19.78
C ALA A 315 8.05 -6.96 -18.53
N CYS A 316 6.89 -6.31 -18.66
CA CYS A 316 6.13 -5.82 -17.52
C CYS A 316 5.77 -6.96 -16.56
N ARG A 317 5.26 -8.08 -17.09
CA ARG A 317 4.92 -9.27 -16.32
C ARG A 317 6.16 -9.91 -15.66
N GLU A 318 7.28 -10.01 -16.37
CA GLU A 318 8.55 -10.54 -15.86
C GLU A 318 9.07 -9.72 -14.68
N ILE A 319 9.02 -8.38 -14.76
CA ILE A 319 9.40 -7.49 -13.66
C ILE A 319 8.47 -7.69 -12.45
N PHE A 320 7.15 -7.80 -12.66
CA PHE A 320 6.22 -8.14 -11.61
C PHE A 320 6.59 -9.47 -10.94
N GLU A 321 6.81 -10.52 -11.72
CA GLU A 321 7.09 -11.87 -11.19
C GLU A 321 8.42 -11.96 -10.45
N THR A 322 9.40 -11.18 -10.82
CA THR A 322 10.72 -11.19 -10.17
C THR A 322 10.79 -10.28 -8.95
N ARG A 323 10.14 -9.11 -8.99
CA ARG A 323 10.31 -8.07 -7.98
C ARG A 323 9.11 -7.85 -7.06
N PHE A 324 7.89 -8.16 -7.51
CA PHE A 324 6.67 -7.69 -6.83
C PHE A 324 5.67 -8.80 -6.49
N ARG A 325 6.15 -10.04 -6.35
CA ARG A 325 5.32 -11.14 -5.86
C ARG A 325 5.25 -11.14 -4.34
N VAL A 326 4.13 -11.63 -3.81
CA VAL A 326 3.91 -11.76 -2.35
C VAL A 326 4.95 -12.69 -1.71
N GLU A 327 5.40 -13.73 -2.41
CA GLU A 327 6.40 -14.67 -1.90
C GLU A 327 7.75 -13.98 -1.65
N ARG A 328 8.19 -13.09 -2.57
CA ARG A 328 9.40 -12.29 -2.37
C ARG A 328 9.23 -11.33 -1.19
N MET A 329 8.10 -10.58 -1.12
CA MET A 329 7.78 -9.67 -0.03
C MET A 329 7.81 -10.41 1.32
N THR A 330 7.16 -11.57 1.40
CA THR A 330 7.10 -12.36 2.63
C THR A 330 8.48 -12.90 3.04
N ALA A 331 9.28 -13.38 2.08
CA ALA A 331 10.65 -13.84 2.35
C ALA A 331 11.53 -12.71 2.91
N ASP A 332 11.37 -11.48 2.43
CA ASP A 332 12.11 -10.32 2.94
C ASP A 332 11.63 -9.93 4.35
N TYR A 333 10.32 -9.98 4.63
CA TYR A 333 9.81 -9.80 6.00
C TYR A 333 10.32 -10.89 6.95
N LEU A 334 10.36 -12.14 6.55
CA LEU A 334 10.88 -13.23 7.39
C LEU A 334 12.35 -13.00 7.78
N LYS A 335 13.20 -12.61 6.84
CA LYS A 335 14.60 -12.22 7.13
C LYS A 335 14.67 -11.04 8.11
N MET A 336 13.80 -10.06 7.92
CA MET A 336 13.74 -8.88 8.80
C MET A 336 13.24 -9.26 10.20
N TYR A 337 12.25 -10.15 10.33
CA TYR A 337 11.80 -10.68 11.61
C TYR A 337 12.93 -11.39 12.38
N GLU A 338 13.68 -12.27 11.72
CA GLU A 338 14.83 -12.95 12.33
C GLU A 338 15.86 -11.95 12.85
N LYS A 339 16.18 -10.93 12.06
CA LYS A 339 17.11 -9.85 12.46
C LYS A 339 16.60 -9.11 13.70
N VAL A 340 15.31 -8.75 13.74
CA VAL A 340 14.70 -8.03 14.87
C VAL A 340 14.63 -8.89 16.12
N ILE A 341 14.26 -10.17 16.01
CA ILE A 341 14.23 -11.13 17.12
C ILE A 341 15.64 -11.29 17.71
N GLN A 342 16.65 -11.48 16.86
CA GLN A 342 18.05 -11.59 17.30
C GLN A 342 18.57 -10.33 18.00
N ALA A 343 18.18 -9.16 17.50
CA ALA A 343 18.55 -7.88 18.12
C ALA A 343 17.86 -7.70 19.49
N ALA A 344 16.62 -8.11 19.62
CA ALA A 344 15.88 -8.04 20.88
C ALA A 344 16.44 -9.00 21.94
N SER A 345 16.85 -10.22 21.57
CA SER A 345 17.43 -11.20 22.49
C SER A 345 18.77 -10.77 23.09
N LYS A 346 19.48 -9.86 22.44
CA LYS A 346 20.75 -9.28 22.93
C LYS A 346 20.56 -8.08 23.86
N ARG A 347 19.35 -7.53 23.96
CA ARG A 347 19.06 -6.46 24.91
C ARG A 347 18.94 -7.05 26.31
N PRO A 348 19.54 -6.42 27.35
CA PRO A 348 19.28 -6.85 28.73
C PRO A 348 17.77 -6.78 28.97
N GLN A 349 17.19 -7.87 29.45
CA GLN A 349 15.78 -7.84 29.89
C GLN A 349 15.64 -6.70 30.89
N ARG A 350 14.86 -5.70 30.53
CA ARG A 350 14.38 -4.73 31.53
C ARG A 350 13.46 -5.53 32.42
N ASP A 351 13.87 -5.80 33.65
CA ASP A 351 13.00 -6.32 34.71
C ASP A 351 11.81 -5.35 34.83
N LEU A 352 10.73 -5.66 34.13
CA LEU A 352 9.43 -5.12 34.44
C LEU A 352 9.01 -5.83 35.74
N LYS A 353 9.57 -5.39 36.86
CA LYS A 353 8.91 -5.58 38.15
C LYS A 353 7.62 -4.78 38.01
N LEU A 354 6.55 -5.48 37.69
CA LEU A 354 5.20 -5.06 38.04
C LEU A 354 5.16 -5.06 39.57
N GLU A 355 5.73 -4.02 40.18
CA GLU A 355 5.38 -3.72 41.55
C GLU A 355 3.88 -3.49 41.51
N GLU A 356 3.17 -4.31 42.26
CA GLU A 356 1.75 -4.19 42.57
C GLU A 356 1.49 -2.77 43.04
N VAL A 357 1.05 -1.92 42.14
CA VAL A 357 0.45 -0.62 42.48
C VAL A 357 -1.03 -0.82 42.42
N TRP A 358 -1.58 -1.30 43.55
CA TRP A 358 -3.00 -1.18 43.96
C TRP A 358 -3.07 -0.46 45.30
#